data_63bfae3b70ff000962b0cdce03681359
#
_entry.id   63bfae3b70ff000962b0cdce03681359
#
_cell.length_a   1.000
_cell.length_b   1.000
_cell.length_c   1.000
_cell.angle_alpha   90.00
_cell.angle_beta   90.00
_cell.angle_gamma   90.00
#
_symmetry.space_group_name_H-M   'P 1'
#
loop_
_entity.id
_entity.type
_entity.pdbx_description
1 polymer ?
#
loop_
_entity_poly.entity_id
_entity_poly.type
_entity_poly.pdbx_seq_one_letter_code
_entity_poly.pdbx_strand_id
1 'polypeptide(L)'
;MFIRSLLVSVLSATLITATSAVVGNLAFATTIKEPAVEAASNLPHSVLRLPNVHPGRDPIYAYAKQVLTMALDATADEYGTFELIVSEQEVAQERQLRSLEHSMLDVTWSVTSIEREKQHKAIRIPLMGGLFGMRTLFIRANDTRFNDPLSLAALKTMRAVQGYDWPDTRIFRHNNIPVLETTYRASFRIVAEGFADMFPRSVLEIQNEWDNLSPGDNLAIEPHLVIHYDSPMFFFVSSDREDLATRIAKGLLILLETGELQQSL
;
A
#
# COMPACT_ATOMS: atom_id res chain seq x y z
N MET A 1 -43.13 16.39 -1.92
CA MET A 1 -44.46 16.19 -1.29
C MET A 1 -44.31 15.11 -0.23
N PHE A 2 -44.66 15.46 1.05
CA PHE A 2 -44.65 14.67 2.29
C PHE A 2 -43.27 14.35 2.88
N ILE A 3 -42.78 15.03 3.90
CA ILE A 3 -43.21 15.55 5.25
C ILE A 3 -43.18 14.44 6.34
N ARG A 4 -42.17 14.63 7.26
CA ARG A 4 -42.19 14.52 8.75
C ARG A 4 -42.43 13.17 9.43
N SER A 5 -41.56 12.82 10.40
CA SER A 5 -41.87 13.12 11.79
C SER A 5 -40.66 13.01 12.73
N LEU A 6 -40.49 14.05 13.48
CA LEU A 6 -39.65 14.23 14.67
C LEU A 6 -40.40 13.64 15.88
N LEU A 7 -39.71 12.89 16.75
CA LEU A 7 -40.22 12.57 18.09
C LEU A 7 -39.12 12.85 19.12
N VAL A 8 -39.38 13.93 19.84
CA VAL A 8 -38.71 14.32 21.08
C VAL A 8 -39.45 13.62 22.21
N SER A 9 -38.73 13.01 23.14
CA SER A 9 -39.25 12.61 24.42
C SER A 9 -38.38 13.11 25.56
N VAL A 10 -39.05 13.82 26.47
CA VAL A 10 -38.55 14.61 27.55
C VAL A 10 -38.26 13.76 28.78
N LEU A 11 -37.27 14.19 29.54
CA LEU A 11 -36.86 13.78 30.90
C LEU A 11 -38.01 13.64 31.89
N SER A 12 -37.87 12.69 32.79
CA SER A 12 -38.42 12.80 34.14
C SER A 12 -37.39 12.30 35.15
N ALA A 13 -36.90 13.22 35.93
CA ALA A 13 -36.10 13.01 37.14
C ALA A 13 -36.99 12.58 38.29
N THR A 14 -36.62 11.51 38.95
CA THR A 14 -37.22 11.18 40.26
C THR A 14 -36.12 11.11 41.31
N LEU A 15 -36.21 12.02 42.23
CA LEU A 15 -35.40 12.17 43.45
C LEU A 15 -35.90 11.18 44.48
N ILE A 16 -35.06 10.28 44.99
CA ILE A 16 -35.36 9.51 46.21
C ILE A 16 -34.26 9.73 47.22
N THR A 17 -34.71 10.22 48.36
CA THR A 17 -33.96 10.62 49.54
C THR A 17 -33.43 9.43 50.33
N ALA A 18 -32.31 9.68 50.97
CA ALA A 18 -31.53 8.81 51.84
C ALA A 18 -32.24 8.29 53.08
N THR A 19 -31.90 7.08 53.47
CA THR A 19 -31.91 6.67 54.89
C THR A 19 -30.63 5.88 55.15
N SER A 20 -29.86 6.39 56.11
CA SER A 20 -28.62 5.77 56.63
C SER A 20 -28.96 4.59 57.51
N ALA A 21 -28.32 3.47 57.29
CA ALA A 21 -28.17 2.39 58.25
C ALA A 21 -26.70 1.97 58.32
N VAL A 22 -26.13 2.24 59.47
CA VAL A 22 -24.76 1.76 59.88
C VAL A 22 -24.87 0.30 60.26
N VAL A 23 -24.13 -0.57 59.57
CA VAL A 23 -23.80 -1.92 60.08
C VAL A 23 -22.40 -2.30 59.60
N GLY A 24 -21.57 -2.53 60.57
CA GLY A 24 -20.47 -3.46 60.75
C GLY A 24 -19.50 -3.73 59.62
N ASN A 25 -18.24 -3.32 59.86
CA ASN A 25 -17.03 -3.81 59.21
C ASN A 25 -16.91 -5.32 59.24
N LEU A 26 -16.77 -5.95 58.06
CA LEU A 26 -16.03 -7.17 57.85
C LEU A 26 -15.26 -7.00 56.54
N ALA A 27 -13.97 -6.64 56.71
CA ALA A 27 -13.00 -6.57 55.61
C ALA A 27 -12.66 -7.97 55.16
N PHE A 28 -13.23 -8.44 54.05
CA PHE A 28 -12.60 -9.48 53.23
C PHE A 28 -11.83 -8.76 52.12
N ALA A 29 -10.52 -8.64 52.35
CA ALA A 29 -9.59 -8.27 51.31
C ALA A 29 -9.45 -9.45 50.33
N THR A 30 -10.34 -9.51 49.33
CA THR A 30 -10.13 -10.34 48.17
C THR A 30 -9.20 -9.56 47.24
N THR A 31 -7.90 -9.89 47.32
CA THR A 31 -6.93 -9.45 46.34
C THR A 31 -7.31 -10.04 44.98
N ILE A 32 -8.03 -9.27 44.18
CA ILE A 32 -8.19 -9.59 42.78
C ILE A 32 -6.83 -9.31 42.14
N LYS A 33 -6.05 -10.38 41.95
CA LYS A 33 -4.82 -10.37 41.18
C LYS A 33 -5.24 -10.10 39.74
N GLU A 34 -4.96 -8.92 39.23
CA GLU A 34 -5.08 -8.61 37.81
C GLU A 34 -4.11 -9.51 37.01
N PRO A 35 -4.58 -10.45 36.18
CA PRO A 35 -3.67 -11.32 35.40
C PRO A 35 -3.25 -10.71 34.05
N ALA A 36 -3.65 -9.46 33.76
CA ALA A 36 -3.50 -8.91 32.42
C ALA A 36 -2.18 -8.18 32.14
N VAL A 37 -1.43 -7.74 33.16
CA VAL A 37 -0.20 -6.96 32.96
C VAL A 37 1.05 -7.83 32.84
N GLU A 38 1.04 -9.05 33.40
CA GLU A 38 2.21 -9.94 33.42
C GLU A 38 2.37 -10.77 32.11
N ALA A 39 1.32 -10.91 31.32
CA ALA A 39 1.38 -11.64 30.04
C ALA A 39 2.04 -10.83 28.89
N ALA A 40 1.97 -9.51 28.92
CA ALA A 40 2.56 -8.66 27.89
C ALA A 40 4.10 -8.55 27.98
N SER A 41 4.71 -8.87 29.12
CA SER A 41 6.16 -8.75 29.32
C SER A 41 7.00 -9.88 28.72
N ASN A 42 6.39 -10.96 28.22
CA ASN A 42 7.07 -12.15 27.67
C ASN A 42 6.94 -12.31 26.15
N LEU A 43 6.24 -11.41 25.46
CA LEU A 43 6.12 -11.47 24.00
C LEU A 43 7.40 -10.99 23.32
N PRO A 44 7.78 -11.59 22.18
CA PRO A 44 9.02 -11.23 21.49
C PRO A 44 9.00 -9.79 20.98
N HIS A 45 10.20 -9.20 20.89
CA HIS A 45 10.42 -7.97 20.13
C HIS A 45 11.03 -8.32 18.78
N SER A 46 10.42 -7.90 17.69
CA SER A 46 10.87 -8.20 16.32
C SER A 46 11.50 -6.97 15.67
N VAL A 47 12.68 -7.11 15.09
CA VAL A 47 13.30 -6.09 14.24
C VAL A 47 13.10 -6.50 12.80
N LEU A 48 12.43 -5.64 12.01
CA LEU A 48 12.08 -5.91 10.61
C LEU A 48 12.75 -4.89 9.68
N ARG A 49 13.53 -5.37 8.73
CA ARG A 49 14.26 -4.59 7.75
C ARG A 49 13.43 -4.36 6.51
N LEU A 50 13.27 -3.10 6.12
CA LEU A 50 12.52 -2.64 4.95
C LEU A 50 13.45 -2.10 3.88
N PRO A 51 13.05 -2.13 2.59
CA PRO A 51 13.81 -1.48 1.53
C PRO A 51 13.83 0.03 1.72
N ASN A 52 14.89 0.67 1.25
CA ASN A 52 14.90 2.11 1.03
C ASN A 52 14.33 2.39 -0.36
N VAL A 53 13.22 3.09 -0.40
CA VAL A 53 12.60 3.62 -1.62
C VAL A 53 12.39 5.10 -1.33
N HIS A 54 13.10 5.97 -1.98
CA HIS A 54 13.09 7.45 -1.83
C HIS A 54 12.08 8.01 -0.83
N PRO A 55 12.41 8.10 0.47
CA PRO A 55 11.50 8.69 1.47
C PRO A 55 11.15 10.12 1.06
N GLY A 56 9.85 10.44 1.01
CA GLY A 56 9.34 11.76 0.68
C GLY A 56 9.16 12.07 -0.81
N ARG A 57 9.56 11.15 -1.72
CA ARG A 57 9.30 11.28 -3.17
C ARG A 57 8.39 10.18 -3.73
N ASP A 58 8.20 9.12 -2.97
CA ASP A 58 7.37 8.00 -3.36
C ASP A 58 6.19 7.86 -2.38
N PRO A 59 4.97 8.29 -2.77
CA PRO A 59 3.79 8.18 -1.93
C PRO A 59 3.44 6.73 -1.63
N ILE A 60 3.76 5.81 -2.55
CA ILE A 60 3.51 4.38 -2.37
C ILE A 60 4.39 3.80 -1.25
N TYR A 61 5.65 4.28 -1.14
CA TYR A 61 6.52 3.89 -0.03
C TYR A 61 5.93 4.31 1.32
N ALA A 62 5.54 5.57 1.45
CA ALA A 62 4.98 6.09 2.69
C ALA A 62 3.71 5.33 3.09
N TYR A 63 2.83 5.10 2.13
CA TYR A 63 1.59 4.34 2.31
C TYR A 63 1.86 2.89 2.72
N ALA A 64 2.69 2.15 1.98
CA ALA A 64 2.99 0.76 2.30
C ALA A 64 3.62 0.60 3.68
N LYS A 65 4.56 1.47 4.06
CA LYS A 65 5.14 1.49 5.40
C LYS A 65 4.09 1.77 6.48
N GLN A 66 3.20 2.74 6.25
CA GLN A 66 2.09 3.04 7.16
C GLN A 66 1.18 1.83 7.36
N VAL A 67 0.72 1.21 6.27
CA VAL A 67 -0.15 0.02 6.32
C VAL A 67 0.53 -1.14 7.03
N LEU A 68 1.83 -1.36 6.77
CA LEU A 68 2.59 -2.39 7.48
C LEU A 68 2.64 -2.10 8.99
N THR A 69 2.91 -0.86 9.36
CA THR A 69 2.94 -0.43 10.77
C THR A 69 1.59 -0.70 11.43
N MET A 70 0.49 -0.25 10.83
CA MET A 70 -0.86 -0.48 11.34
C MET A 70 -1.19 -1.97 11.49
N ALA A 71 -0.83 -2.81 10.51
CA ALA A 71 -1.05 -4.25 10.56
C ALA A 71 -0.25 -4.95 11.67
N LEU A 72 0.98 -4.52 11.91
CA LEU A 72 1.82 -5.05 12.99
C LEU A 72 1.35 -4.58 14.36
N ASP A 73 0.89 -3.33 14.48
CA ASP A 73 0.28 -2.79 15.71
C ASP A 73 -1.01 -3.51 16.07
N ALA A 74 -1.88 -3.76 15.09
CA ALA A 74 -3.14 -4.48 15.28
C ALA A 74 -2.94 -5.94 15.77
N THR A 75 -1.73 -6.45 15.73
CA THR A 75 -1.37 -7.81 16.16
C THR A 75 -0.35 -7.83 17.32
N ALA A 76 -0.03 -6.67 17.91
CA ALA A 76 1.02 -6.56 18.92
C ALA A 76 0.71 -7.36 20.22
N ASP A 77 -0.55 -7.43 20.60
CA ASP A 77 -1.00 -8.18 21.79
C ASP A 77 -0.78 -9.70 21.68
N GLU A 78 -0.67 -10.21 20.45
CA GLU A 78 -0.46 -11.65 20.21
C GLU A 78 0.98 -11.98 19.79
N TYR A 79 1.60 -11.13 18.98
CA TYR A 79 2.90 -11.38 18.36
C TYR A 79 4.04 -10.54 18.96
N GLY A 80 3.75 -9.65 19.89
CA GLY A 80 4.73 -8.78 20.54
C GLY A 80 5.04 -7.51 19.76
N THR A 81 5.95 -6.71 20.31
CA THR A 81 6.36 -5.42 19.76
C THR A 81 7.28 -5.57 18.55
N PHE A 82 7.47 -4.48 17.82
CA PHE A 82 8.33 -4.47 16.63
C PHE A 82 9.07 -3.14 16.47
N GLU A 83 10.15 -3.18 15.70
CA GLU A 83 10.88 -2.03 15.19
C GLU A 83 11.07 -2.19 13.68
N LEU A 84 10.86 -1.10 12.93
CA LEU A 84 11.08 -1.07 11.48
C LEU A 84 12.38 -0.32 11.17
N ILE A 85 13.35 -1.03 10.59
CA ILE A 85 14.62 -0.47 10.15
C ILE A 85 14.62 -0.36 8.63
N VAL A 86 14.82 0.85 8.11
CA VAL A 86 14.91 1.11 6.67
C VAL A 86 16.36 0.94 6.22
N SER A 87 16.58 0.19 5.13
CA SER A 87 17.90 0.04 4.50
C SER A 87 18.47 1.39 4.08
N GLU A 88 19.77 1.56 4.16
CA GLU A 88 20.45 2.78 3.70
C GLU A 88 20.53 2.87 2.17
N GLN A 89 20.54 1.73 1.48
CA GLN A 89 20.74 1.65 0.04
C GLN A 89 19.42 1.52 -0.71
N GLU A 90 19.23 2.40 -1.68
CA GLU A 90 18.18 2.24 -2.68
C GLU A 90 18.57 1.16 -3.69
N VAL A 91 17.69 0.19 -3.90
CA VAL A 91 17.89 -0.89 -4.86
C VAL A 91 16.65 -1.10 -5.72
N ALA A 92 16.86 -1.57 -6.96
CA ALA A 92 15.78 -1.89 -7.88
C ALA A 92 14.85 -2.99 -7.32
N GLN A 93 13.61 -3.00 -7.78
CA GLN A 93 12.52 -3.82 -7.23
C GLN A 93 12.84 -5.31 -7.20
N GLU A 94 13.42 -5.84 -8.27
CA GLU A 94 13.84 -7.24 -8.35
C GLU A 94 14.95 -7.59 -7.34
N ARG A 95 15.85 -6.64 -7.08
CA ARG A 95 16.89 -6.82 -6.08
C ARG A 95 16.32 -6.78 -4.66
N GLN A 96 15.27 -5.98 -4.40
CA GLN A 96 14.59 -5.98 -3.10
C GLN A 96 13.98 -7.36 -2.82
N LEU A 97 13.29 -7.95 -3.80
CA LEU A 97 12.72 -9.29 -3.69
C LEU A 97 13.80 -10.34 -3.38
N ARG A 98 14.90 -10.36 -4.12
CA ARG A 98 16.03 -11.27 -3.85
C ARG A 98 16.68 -11.05 -2.49
N SER A 99 16.64 -9.84 -1.95
CA SER A 99 17.16 -9.52 -0.62
C SER A 99 16.37 -10.19 0.51
N LEU A 100 15.13 -10.61 0.27
CA LEU A 100 14.35 -11.44 1.20
C LEU A 100 14.99 -12.82 1.41
N GLU A 101 15.48 -13.46 0.35
CA GLU A 101 16.09 -14.80 0.39
C GLU A 101 17.38 -14.84 1.23
N HIS A 102 18.08 -13.72 1.27
CA HIS A 102 19.36 -13.58 1.99
C HIS A 102 19.21 -12.90 3.35
N SER A 103 17.99 -12.75 3.84
CA SER A 103 17.70 -12.07 5.12
C SER A 103 18.31 -10.67 5.24
N MET A 104 18.51 -9.99 4.10
CA MET A 104 18.90 -8.57 4.08
C MET A 104 17.71 -7.64 4.21
N LEU A 105 16.52 -8.10 3.79
CA LEU A 105 15.21 -7.50 4.06
C LEU A 105 14.31 -8.57 4.68
N ASP A 106 13.36 -8.14 5.50
CA ASP A 106 12.34 -9.02 6.08
C ASP A 106 11.00 -8.87 5.37
N VAL A 107 10.67 -7.65 4.94
CA VAL A 107 9.44 -7.33 4.19
C VAL A 107 9.77 -6.38 3.05
N THR A 108 9.18 -6.61 1.90
CA THR A 108 9.08 -5.63 0.80
C THR A 108 7.65 -5.63 0.24
N TRP A 109 7.36 -4.72 -0.67
CA TRP A 109 6.09 -4.68 -1.40
C TRP A 109 6.34 -4.52 -2.88
N SER A 110 5.47 -5.11 -3.65
CA SER A 110 5.59 -5.09 -5.11
C SER A 110 4.29 -5.49 -5.79
N VAL A 111 4.14 -5.06 -7.03
CA VAL A 111 3.18 -5.69 -7.94
C VAL A 111 3.54 -7.15 -8.08
N THR A 112 2.54 -8.01 -8.00
CA THR A 112 2.76 -9.45 -8.08
C THR A 112 2.96 -9.96 -9.50
N SER A 113 3.55 -11.13 -9.62
CA SER A 113 3.58 -11.98 -10.81
C SER A 113 3.69 -13.44 -10.40
N ILE A 114 3.35 -14.34 -11.33
CA ILE A 114 3.47 -15.79 -11.10
C ILE A 114 4.90 -16.17 -10.70
N GLU A 115 5.91 -15.55 -11.32
CA GLU A 115 7.32 -15.81 -11.03
C GLU A 115 7.72 -15.35 -9.62
N ARG A 116 7.26 -14.15 -9.22
CA ARG A 116 7.53 -13.60 -7.88
C ARG A 116 6.89 -14.45 -6.78
N GLU A 117 5.66 -14.90 -7.00
CA GLU A 117 4.95 -15.75 -6.02
C GLU A 117 5.48 -17.19 -5.95
N LYS A 118 6.24 -17.65 -6.95
CA LYS A 118 6.95 -18.94 -6.88
C LYS A 118 8.22 -18.86 -6.05
N GLN A 119 8.85 -17.71 -5.99
CA GLN A 119 10.14 -17.51 -5.34
C GLN A 119 9.99 -16.97 -3.92
N HIS A 120 8.96 -16.16 -3.68
CA HIS A 120 8.74 -15.46 -2.41
C HIS A 120 7.31 -15.68 -1.90
N LYS A 121 7.12 -15.55 -0.61
CA LYS A 121 5.79 -15.62 0.01
C LYS A 121 5.06 -14.30 -0.16
N ALA A 122 4.04 -14.27 -1.04
CA ALA A 122 3.13 -13.15 -1.18
C ALA A 122 2.01 -13.21 -0.14
N ILE A 123 1.76 -12.09 0.53
CA ILE A 123 0.60 -11.89 1.38
C ILE A 123 -0.53 -11.33 0.50
N ARG A 124 -1.38 -12.22 -0.02
CA ARG A 124 -2.34 -11.94 -1.09
C ARG A 124 -3.55 -11.11 -0.63
N ILE A 125 -3.30 -10.01 0.03
CA ILE A 125 -4.26 -8.97 0.38
C ILE A 125 -3.83 -7.70 -0.36
N PRO A 126 -4.61 -7.22 -1.36
CA PRO A 126 -4.24 -6.06 -2.15
C PRO A 126 -4.17 -4.80 -1.29
N LEU A 127 -3.01 -4.15 -1.24
CA LEU A 127 -2.80 -2.96 -0.41
C LEU A 127 -3.65 -1.77 -0.85
N MET A 128 -3.95 -1.67 -2.16
CA MET A 128 -4.58 -0.51 -2.80
C MET A 128 -5.87 -0.86 -3.54
N GLY A 129 -6.54 -1.96 -3.18
CA GLY A 129 -7.85 -2.33 -3.71
C GLY A 129 -7.95 -2.41 -5.25
N GLY A 130 -6.84 -2.66 -5.95
CA GLY A 130 -6.79 -2.70 -7.42
C GLY A 130 -6.51 -1.36 -8.12
N LEU A 131 -6.55 -0.22 -7.42
CA LEU A 131 -6.31 1.11 -8.01
C LEU A 131 -4.92 1.23 -8.65
N PHE A 132 -3.94 0.48 -8.14
CA PHE A 132 -2.60 0.50 -8.72
C PHE A 132 -2.56 0.02 -10.17
N GLY A 133 -3.51 -0.81 -10.60
CA GLY A 133 -3.66 -1.27 -11.99
C GLY A 133 -4.29 -0.27 -12.94
N MET A 134 -4.78 0.87 -12.44
CA MET A 134 -5.29 1.96 -13.27
C MET A 134 -4.13 2.86 -13.68
N ARG A 135 -3.82 2.88 -15.01
CA ARG A 135 -2.67 3.60 -15.58
C ARG A 135 -3.13 4.77 -16.43
N THR A 136 -2.70 5.96 -16.10
CA THR A 136 -2.69 7.11 -17.00
C THR A 136 -1.28 7.27 -17.59
N LEU A 137 -1.07 8.21 -18.51
CA LEU A 137 0.14 8.24 -19.31
C LEU A 137 0.88 9.57 -19.16
N PHE A 138 2.19 9.51 -18.94
CA PHE A 138 3.03 10.62 -19.41
C PHE A 138 3.22 10.49 -20.92
N ILE A 139 3.03 11.60 -21.59
CA ILE A 139 3.23 11.77 -23.04
C ILE A 139 4.13 12.97 -23.27
N ARG A 140 4.68 13.13 -24.47
CA ARG A 140 5.37 14.36 -24.84
C ARG A 140 4.39 15.52 -24.90
N ALA A 141 4.76 16.68 -24.37
CA ALA A 141 3.96 17.89 -24.47
C ALA A 141 3.67 18.24 -25.95
N ASN A 142 2.45 18.67 -26.19
CA ASN A 142 1.97 19.03 -27.55
C ASN A 142 1.96 17.89 -28.58
N ASP A 143 1.95 16.62 -28.13
CA ASP A 143 1.75 15.49 -29.03
C ASP A 143 0.28 15.38 -29.45
N THR A 144 -0.01 15.87 -30.65
CA THR A 144 -1.38 15.99 -31.19
C THR A 144 -2.10 14.64 -31.39
N ARG A 145 -1.38 13.53 -31.34
CA ARG A 145 -1.98 12.18 -31.41
C ARG A 145 -2.87 11.87 -30.21
N PHE A 146 -2.68 12.58 -29.09
CA PHE A 146 -3.43 12.44 -27.87
C PHE A 146 -4.49 13.54 -27.65
N ASN A 147 -4.79 14.33 -28.66
CA ASN A 147 -5.84 15.36 -28.55
C ASN A 147 -7.26 14.77 -28.44
N ASP A 148 -7.45 13.56 -28.92
CA ASP A 148 -8.70 12.82 -28.86
C ASP A 148 -8.49 11.45 -28.15
N PRO A 149 -9.55 10.86 -27.58
CA PRO A 149 -9.45 9.54 -26.94
C PRO A 149 -8.94 8.47 -27.92
N LEU A 150 -7.92 7.73 -27.51
CA LEU A 150 -7.32 6.69 -28.34
C LEU A 150 -8.02 5.34 -28.17
N SER A 151 -8.16 4.61 -29.28
CA SER A 151 -8.57 3.22 -29.23
C SER A 151 -7.42 2.30 -28.81
N LEU A 152 -7.75 1.11 -28.31
CA LEU A 152 -6.74 0.07 -28.03
C LEU A 152 -5.91 -0.28 -29.28
N ALA A 153 -6.52 -0.25 -30.48
CA ALA A 153 -5.81 -0.50 -31.72
C ALA A 153 -4.75 0.58 -31.99
N ALA A 154 -5.07 1.85 -31.73
CA ALA A 154 -4.11 2.95 -31.85
C ALA A 154 -2.98 2.81 -30.82
N LEU A 155 -3.28 2.48 -29.57
CA LEU A 155 -2.26 2.24 -28.53
C LEU A 155 -1.27 1.12 -28.92
N LYS A 156 -1.74 0.07 -29.60
CA LYS A 156 -0.86 -1.02 -30.08
C LYS A 156 0.14 -0.61 -31.16
N THR A 157 -0.06 0.55 -31.79
CA THR A 157 0.91 1.11 -32.75
C THR A 157 1.94 2.03 -32.08
N MET A 158 1.75 2.37 -30.81
CA MET A 158 2.59 3.26 -30.02
C MET A 158 3.57 2.47 -29.16
N ARG A 159 4.73 3.07 -28.92
CA ARG A 159 5.75 2.48 -28.06
C ARG A 159 5.60 3.03 -26.62
N ALA A 160 5.37 2.12 -25.67
CA ALA A 160 5.48 2.44 -24.26
C ALA A 160 6.93 2.37 -23.80
N VAL A 161 7.26 3.04 -22.71
CA VAL A 161 8.46 2.80 -21.93
C VAL A 161 8.07 2.28 -20.54
N GLN A 162 8.86 1.31 -20.01
CA GLN A 162 8.64 0.73 -18.69
C GLN A 162 9.97 0.41 -17.99
N GLY A 163 9.93 0.26 -16.68
CA GLY A 163 11.06 -0.25 -15.91
C GLY A 163 11.44 -1.68 -16.36
N TYR A 164 12.73 -1.93 -16.53
CA TYR A 164 13.24 -3.21 -17.04
C TYR A 164 12.87 -4.42 -16.16
N ASP A 165 12.63 -4.20 -14.87
CA ASP A 165 12.28 -5.23 -13.88
C ASP A 165 10.80 -5.21 -13.46
N TRP A 166 9.95 -4.39 -14.14
CA TRP A 166 8.55 -4.28 -13.79
C TRP A 166 7.69 -5.33 -14.49
N PRO A 167 6.71 -5.94 -13.78
CA PRO A 167 5.74 -6.86 -14.39
C PRO A 167 4.97 -6.26 -15.55
N ASP A 168 4.71 -4.95 -15.53
CA ASP A 168 4.02 -4.18 -16.58
C ASP A 168 4.61 -4.41 -17.97
N THR A 169 5.92 -4.52 -18.09
CA THR A 169 6.60 -4.83 -19.35
C THR A 169 6.07 -6.09 -20.02
N ARG A 170 5.83 -7.16 -19.23
CA ARG A 170 5.27 -8.42 -19.75
C ARG A 170 3.81 -8.28 -20.13
N ILE A 171 3.03 -7.51 -19.35
CA ILE A 171 1.61 -7.24 -19.62
C ILE A 171 1.48 -6.51 -20.97
N PHE A 172 2.28 -5.46 -21.20
CA PHE A 172 2.26 -4.72 -22.46
C PHE A 172 2.66 -5.60 -23.64
N ARG A 173 3.74 -6.37 -23.52
CA ARG A 173 4.17 -7.31 -24.56
C ARG A 173 3.13 -8.37 -24.89
N HIS A 174 2.50 -8.95 -23.87
CA HIS A 174 1.44 -9.94 -24.06
C HIS A 174 0.25 -9.36 -24.84
N ASN A 175 -0.04 -8.08 -24.66
CA ASN A 175 -1.10 -7.36 -25.37
C ASN A 175 -0.65 -6.77 -26.71
N ASN A 176 0.54 -7.10 -27.21
CA ASN A 176 1.12 -6.60 -28.45
C ASN A 176 1.28 -5.07 -28.48
N ILE A 177 1.60 -4.46 -27.32
CA ILE A 177 2.01 -3.07 -27.22
C ILE A 177 3.54 -3.04 -27.21
N PRO A 178 4.21 -2.37 -28.14
CA PRO A 178 5.67 -2.26 -28.17
C PRO A 178 6.18 -1.60 -26.88
N VAL A 179 7.20 -2.19 -26.23
CA VAL A 179 7.76 -1.70 -24.97
C VAL A 179 9.28 -1.54 -25.08
N LEU A 180 9.76 -0.36 -24.69
CA LEU A 180 11.15 -0.07 -24.43
C LEU A 180 11.41 -0.20 -22.94
N GLU A 181 12.45 -0.92 -22.55
CA GLU A 181 12.84 -1.13 -21.16
C GLU A 181 13.98 -0.21 -20.76
N THR A 182 13.86 0.42 -19.60
CA THR A 182 14.91 1.29 -19.06
C THR A 182 14.78 1.44 -17.54
N THR A 183 15.56 2.33 -16.95
CA THR A 183 15.40 2.71 -15.54
C THR A 183 14.23 3.69 -15.37
N TYR A 184 13.64 3.73 -14.19
CA TYR A 184 12.57 4.67 -13.86
C TYR A 184 12.92 6.12 -14.25
N ARG A 185 14.09 6.61 -13.85
CA ARG A 185 14.49 8.01 -14.12
C ARG A 185 14.68 8.31 -15.61
N ALA A 186 15.18 7.34 -16.38
CA ALA A 186 15.38 7.52 -17.80
C ALA A 186 14.08 7.52 -18.59
N SER A 187 13.01 6.88 -18.08
CA SER A 187 11.71 6.79 -18.77
C SER A 187 11.11 8.15 -19.11
N PHE A 188 11.19 9.11 -18.21
CA PHE A 188 10.69 10.47 -18.47
C PHE A 188 11.40 11.13 -19.65
N ARG A 189 12.72 11.10 -19.67
CA ARG A 189 13.52 11.68 -20.75
C ARG A 189 13.27 10.97 -22.09
N ILE A 190 13.11 9.66 -22.09
CA ILE A 190 12.84 8.88 -23.30
C ILE A 190 11.52 9.30 -23.96
N VAL A 191 10.48 9.60 -23.18
CA VAL A 191 9.22 10.14 -23.72
C VAL A 191 9.39 11.59 -24.18
N ALA A 192 10.02 12.42 -23.36
CA ALA A 192 10.24 13.84 -23.68
C ALA A 192 11.02 14.04 -24.98
N GLU A 193 11.99 13.17 -25.26
CA GLU A 193 12.81 13.16 -26.48
C GLU A 193 12.15 12.41 -27.67
N GLY A 194 11.01 11.72 -27.42
CA GLY A 194 10.25 11.02 -28.48
C GLY A 194 10.79 9.64 -28.87
N PHE A 195 11.67 9.04 -28.06
CA PHE A 195 12.11 7.65 -28.26
C PHE A 195 11.06 6.61 -27.88
N ALA A 196 10.12 7.00 -26.99
CA ALA A 196 8.87 6.31 -26.76
C ALA A 196 7.72 7.32 -26.82
N ASP A 197 6.51 6.81 -27.03
CA ASP A 197 5.31 7.65 -27.18
C ASP A 197 4.63 7.91 -25.85
N MET A 198 4.71 6.97 -24.92
CA MET A 198 4.00 7.04 -23.64
C MET A 198 4.77 6.33 -22.52
N PHE A 199 4.57 6.84 -21.29
CA PHE A 199 5.03 6.20 -20.06
C PHE A 199 3.84 5.98 -19.12
N PRO A 200 3.26 4.77 -19.10
CA PRO A 200 2.13 4.44 -18.23
C PRO A 200 2.54 4.43 -16.76
N ARG A 201 1.82 5.21 -15.95
CA ARG A 201 1.99 5.30 -14.50
C ARG A 201 0.66 5.11 -13.77
N SER A 202 0.71 4.57 -12.55
CA SER A 202 -0.50 4.45 -11.75
C SER A 202 -1.13 5.81 -11.46
N VAL A 203 -2.45 5.86 -11.44
CA VAL A 203 -3.20 7.05 -11.00
C VAL A 203 -2.80 7.49 -9.58
N LEU A 204 -2.25 6.58 -8.77
CA LEU A 204 -1.76 6.85 -7.43
C LEU A 204 -0.34 7.45 -7.40
N GLU A 205 0.40 7.39 -8.50
CA GLU A 205 1.80 7.84 -8.60
C GLU A 205 1.94 9.11 -9.42
N ILE A 206 1.18 9.20 -10.52
CA ILE A 206 1.45 10.15 -11.61
C ILE A 206 1.42 11.62 -11.18
N GLN A 207 0.52 12.00 -10.26
CA GLN A 207 0.44 13.39 -9.80
C GLN A 207 1.68 13.79 -9.00
N ASN A 208 2.12 12.94 -8.08
CA ASN A 208 3.34 13.19 -7.32
C ASN A 208 4.57 13.24 -8.23
N GLU A 209 4.63 12.37 -9.22
CA GLU A 209 5.71 12.36 -10.22
C GLU A 209 5.69 13.64 -11.06
N TRP A 210 4.50 14.10 -11.50
CA TRP A 210 4.32 15.36 -12.22
C TRP A 210 4.81 16.57 -11.42
N ASP A 211 4.45 16.63 -10.14
CA ASP A 211 4.82 17.74 -9.26
C ASP A 211 6.33 17.80 -8.99
N ASN A 212 7.05 16.69 -9.20
CA ASN A 212 8.51 16.59 -9.07
C ASN A 212 9.27 16.78 -10.40
N LEU A 213 8.57 16.96 -11.53
CA LEU A 213 9.20 17.30 -12.81
C LEU A 213 9.65 18.76 -12.84
N SER A 214 10.69 19.05 -13.61
CA SER A 214 11.16 20.42 -13.81
C SER A 214 10.33 21.14 -14.86
N PRO A 215 10.07 22.45 -14.69
CA PRO A 215 9.51 23.24 -15.75
C PRO A 215 10.38 23.13 -17.03
N GLY A 216 9.81 22.64 -18.12
CA GLY A 216 10.53 22.44 -19.37
C GLY A 216 10.88 20.98 -19.71
N ASP A 217 10.52 20.01 -18.88
CA ASP A 217 10.75 18.59 -19.15
C ASP A 217 10.00 18.04 -20.39
N ASN A 218 9.25 18.91 -21.11
CA ASN A 218 8.54 18.59 -22.36
C ASN A 218 7.61 17.36 -22.24
N LEU A 219 6.94 17.23 -21.10
CA LEU A 219 5.99 16.19 -20.82
C LEU A 219 4.59 16.76 -20.55
N ALA A 220 3.57 15.94 -20.68
CA ALA A 220 2.19 16.20 -20.27
C ALA A 220 1.57 14.91 -19.72
N ILE A 221 0.52 15.04 -18.91
CA ILE A 221 -0.35 13.92 -18.55
C ILE A 221 -1.46 13.83 -19.60
N GLU A 222 -1.67 12.64 -20.15
CA GLU A 222 -2.73 12.36 -21.09
C GLU A 222 -4.10 12.45 -20.38
N PRO A 223 -5.06 13.28 -20.87
CA PRO A 223 -6.27 13.59 -20.09
C PRO A 223 -7.49 12.71 -20.43
N HIS A 224 -7.44 11.82 -21.43
CA HIS A 224 -8.65 11.20 -22.00
C HIS A 224 -8.77 9.71 -21.72
N LEU A 225 -7.68 9.00 -21.32
CA LEU A 225 -7.74 7.56 -21.20
C LEU A 225 -7.09 7.04 -19.90
N VAL A 226 -7.61 5.90 -19.45
CA VAL A 226 -6.99 5.06 -18.42
C VAL A 226 -6.85 3.65 -18.99
N ILE A 227 -5.64 3.11 -18.96
CA ILE A 227 -5.39 1.71 -19.23
C ILE A 227 -5.58 0.95 -17.93
N HIS A 228 -6.44 -0.05 -17.92
CA HIS A 228 -6.66 -0.88 -16.73
C HIS A 228 -6.24 -2.33 -16.99
N TYR A 229 -5.51 -2.89 -16.02
CA TYR A 229 -5.17 -4.32 -15.94
C TYR A 229 -4.93 -4.72 -14.48
N ASP A 230 -5.09 -6.01 -14.20
CA ASP A 230 -4.84 -6.53 -12.86
C ASP A 230 -3.37 -6.36 -12.49
N SER A 231 -3.11 -5.55 -11.48
CA SER A 231 -1.77 -5.22 -10.99
C SER A 231 -1.81 -5.07 -9.46
N PRO A 232 -2.25 -6.11 -8.73
CA PRO A 232 -2.32 -6.00 -7.28
C PRO A 232 -0.92 -5.90 -6.68
N MET A 233 -0.77 -4.98 -5.73
CA MET A 233 0.43 -4.84 -4.93
C MET A 233 0.24 -5.57 -3.62
N PHE A 234 1.21 -6.43 -3.27
CA PHE A 234 1.23 -7.21 -2.04
C PHE A 234 2.48 -6.94 -1.24
N PHE A 235 2.42 -7.23 0.06
CA PHE A 235 3.64 -7.47 0.80
C PHE A 235 4.21 -8.84 0.45
N PHE A 236 5.55 -8.91 0.43
CA PHE A 236 6.32 -10.11 0.25
C PHE A 236 7.29 -10.30 1.41
N VAL A 237 7.44 -11.53 1.82
CA VAL A 237 8.45 -12.00 2.77
C VAL A 237 9.20 -13.17 2.17
N SER A 238 10.31 -13.61 2.80
CA SER A 238 10.98 -14.85 2.40
C SER A 238 10.04 -16.05 2.50
N SER A 239 10.19 -17.03 1.62
CA SER A 239 9.33 -18.22 1.56
C SER A 239 9.37 -19.07 2.84
N ASP A 240 10.41 -18.96 3.65
CA ASP A 240 10.58 -19.62 4.94
C ASP A 240 10.00 -18.83 6.13
N ARG A 241 9.54 -17.58 5.92
CA ARG A 241 8.98 -16.70 6.96
C ARG A 241 7.45 -16.76 7.00
N GLU A 242 6.91 -17.98 7.16
CA GLU A 242 5.46 -18.21 7.34
C GLU A 242 4.89 -17.52 8.59
N ASP A 243 5.70 -17.44 9.67
CA ASP A 243 5.39 -16.72 10.88
C ASP A 243 5.06 -15.25 10.64
N LEU A 244 5.96 -14.56 9.93
CA LEU A 244 5.81 -13.16 9.59
C LEU A 244 4.68 -12.92 8.57
N ALA A 245 4.55 -13.80 7.57
CA ALA A 245 3.45 -13.74 6.60
C ALA A 245 2.09 -13.84 7.30
N THR A 246 1.95 -14.78 8.25
CA THR A 246 0.72 -14.99 9.01
C THR A 246 0.38 -13.78 9.88
N ARG A 247 1.37 -13.20 10.58
CA ARG A 247 1.20 -12.00 11.38
C ARG A 247 0.71 -10.82 10.53
N ILE A 248 1.39 -10.54 9.43
CA ILE A 248 1.01 -9.42 8.54
C ILE A 248 -0.37 -9.65 7.93
N ALA A 249 -0.65 -10.87 7.45
CA ALA A 249 -1.96 -11.21 6.90
C ALA A 249 -3.08 -10.98 7.91
N LYS A 250 -2.89 -11.42 9.16
CA LYS A 250 -3.86 -11.21 10.23
C LYS A 250 -4.10 -9.73 10.49
N GLY A 251 -3.05 -8.92 10.60
CA GLY A 251 -3.17 -7.49 10.79
C GLY A 251 -3.90 -6.81 9.64
N LEU A 252 -3.58 -7.13 8.40
CA LEU A 252 -4.27 -6.61 7.22
C LEU A 252 -5.76 -6.98 7.20
N LEU A 253 -6.13 -8.19 7.63
CA LEU A 253 -7.53 -8.61 7.74
C LEU A 253 -8.27 -7.78 8.79
N ILE A 254 -7.65 -7.51 9.94
CA ILE A 254 -8.24 -6.61 10.96
C ILE A 254 -8.47 -5.22 10.37
N LEU A 255 -7.48 -4.65 9.66
CA LEU A 255 -7.62 -3.33 9.03
C LEU A 255 -8.73 -3.29 7.95
N LEU A 256 -8.92 -4.40 7.23
CA LEU A 256 -10.02 -4.54 6.26
C LEU A 256 -11.39 -4.59 6.96
N GLU A 257 -11.51 -5.36 8.04
CA GLU A 257 -12.75 -5.52 8.80
C GLU A 257 -13.15 -4.23 9.52
N THR A 258 -12.20 -3.46 10.01
CA THR A 258 -12.45 -2.15 10.65
C THR A 258 -12.63 -1.01 9.64
N GLY A 259 -12.30 -1.22 8.37
CA GLY A 259 -12.33 -0.20 7.33
C GLY A 259 -11.12 0.75 7.34
N GLU A 260 -10.16 0.54 8.22
CA GLU A 260 -8.96 1.39 8.35
C GLU A 260 -8.06 1.31 7.12
N LEU A 261 -7.97 0.14 6.47
CA LEU A 261 -7.18 -0.01 5.24
C LEU A 261 -7.71 0.88 4.12
N GLN A 262 -9.03 0.98 3.96
CA GLN A 262 -9.67 1.84 2.95
C GLN A 262 -9.53 3.32 3.29
N GLN A 263 -9.56 3.67 4.57
CA GLN A 263 -9.41 5.05 5.02
C GLN A 263 -7.96 5.56 4.90
N SER A 264 -6.99 4.66 4.89
CA SER A 264 -5.56 5.01 4.78
C SER A 264 -5.12 5.31 3.35
N LEU A 265 -5.91 4.97 2.33
CA LEU A 265 -5.64 5.19 0.91
C LEU A 265 -6.07 6.60 0.47
#